data_7fb542db8ae235eef88cb4abf91ada29
#
_entry.id   7fb542db8ae235eef88cb4abf91ada29
#
_cell.length_a   1.000
_cell.length_b   1.000
_cell.length_c   1.000
_cell.angle_alpha   90.00
_cell.angle_beta   90.00
_cell.angle_gamma   90.00
#
_symmetry.space_group_name_H-M   'P 1'
#
loop_
_entity.id
_entity.type
_entity.pdbx_description
1 polymer ?
#
loop_
_entity_poly.entity_id
_entity_poly.type
_entity_poly.pdbx_seq_one_letter_code
_entity_poly.pdbx_strand_id
1 'polypeptide(L)'
;MNVNVVGHFSCRLCGSDLETSVDLGEHPIVNRLSEKPRQVKKYPMQVGGCKQCGLFQILEPIDALEFYTNYDNGSSVKREPHLHKLLDQLSSILSANAKIIDIGCNDGKFLSHLRETGFTNLIGLEPTKNMSSVAVASGFKVFNTFLDVSTANEIVLSEGKFDCVVIRQVLEHISNLESFGLAIQQLVKPGGMIAIEVPDAQLNFRGPDYALWEEHVNYFTIKSLEFFLRLNGIKLVSSYVSIFSGICLTVLGQKILQESEALDFEPFDNATTDDFLSFKKWSTEFLTFKENVRKEIKSFKEKGVEVVLYGVGSRSSPFLNIMGVNDTLSFAIDDDPRKQGKFLPGSNIEIVSREDGVSRLNGQSLILLGVNEENEEKLIGELSSRSSLIFKSILPPSERLLSAFN
;
A
#
# COMPACT_ATOMS: atom_id res chain seq x y z
N MET A 1 -1.10 21.42 20.10
CA MET A 1 -1.70 20.38 20.94
C MET A 1 -0.68 19.25 21.00
N ASN A 2 -0.40 18.74 22.20
CA ASN A 2 0.66 17.79 22.43
C ASN A 2 0.38 16.47 21.70
N VAL A 3 1.39 15.99 20.98
CA VAL A 3 1.47 14.62 20.48
C VAL A 3 1.72 13.73 21.71
N ASN A 4 0.68 13.46 22.47
CA ASN A 4 0.77 12.59 23.66
C ASN A 4 0.12 11.26 23.31
N VAL A 5 0.94 10.21 23.29
CA VAL A 5 0.46 8.84 23.32
C VAL A 5 -0.31 8.65 24.64
N VAL A 6 -1.61 8.54 24.56
CA VAL A 6 -2.44 8.07 25.69
C VAL A 6 -2.52 6.55 25.54
N GLY A 7 -1.50 5.86 26.04
CA GLY A 7 -1.42 4.39 26.05
C GLY A 7 0.01 3.90 25.82
N HIS A 8 0.37 2.75 26.41
CA HIS A 8 1.61 2.06 26.09
C HIS A 8 1.36 1.17 24.85
N PHE A 9 1.91 1.57 23.72
CA PHE A 9 1.88 0.77 22.49
C PHE A 9 3.27 0.24 22.20
N SER A 10 3.36 -1.04 21.87
CA SER A 10 4.59 -1.71 21.51
C SER A 10 4.74 -1.84 20.00
N CYS A 11 5.96 -1.78 19.52
CA CYS A 11 6.30 -2.01 18.12
C CYS A 11 6.04 -3.47 17.73
N ARG A 12 5.27 -3.71 16.66
CA ARG A 12 4.96 -5.06 16.15
C ARG A 12 6.19 -5.82 15.66
N LEU A 13 7.27 -5.11 15.34
CA LEU A 13 8.47 -5.73 14.79
C LEU A 13 9.49 -6.09 15.86
N CYS A 14 9.75 -5.19 16.81
CA CYS A 14 10.82 -5.39 17.80
C CYS A 14 10.36 -5.42 19.26
N GLY A 15 9.07 -5.21 19.53
CA GLY A 15 8.50 -5.20 20.89
C GLY A 15 8.80 -3.95 21.72
N SER A 16 9.64 -3.02 21.24
CA SER A 16 9.98 -1.79 21.99
C SER A 16 8.81 -0.84 22.06
N ASP A 17 8.77 -0.01 23.12
CA ASP A 17 7.74 1.02 23.25
C ASP A 17 7.82 2.07 22.14
N LEU A 18 6.65 2.56 21.71
CA LEU A 18 6.56 3.63 20.73
C LEU A 18 6.60 4.99 21.44
N GLU A 19 7.48 5.89 20.98
CA GLU A 19 7.73 7.18 21.63
C GLU A 19 6.88 8.32 21.07
N THR A 20 6.36 8.19 19.84
CA THR A 20 5.68 9.28 19.13
C THR A 20 4.54 8.73 18.30
N SER A 21 3.40 9.40 18.33
CA SER A 21 2.27 9.09 17.44
C SER A 21 1.62 10.36 16.92
N VAL A 22 0.89 10.22 15.81
CA VAL A 22 0.01 11.24 15.25
C VAL A 22 -1.39 10.67 15.12
N ASP A 23 -2.39 11.44 15.56
CA ASP A 23 -3.79 11.10 15.42
C ASP A 23 -4.33 11.73 14.13
N LEU A 24 -4.76 10.89 13.19
CA LEU A 24 -5.35 11.30 11.91
C LEU A 24 -6.87 11.39 11.99
N GLY A 25 -7.48 10.95 13.09
CA GLY A 25 -8.91 10.88 13.31
C GLY A 25 -9.51 9.50 13.01
N GLU A 26 -10.83 9.46 12.86
CA GLU A 26 -11.57 8.23 12.56
C GLU A 26 -11.95 8.18 11.07
N HIS A 27 -11.61 7.06 10.41
CA HIS A 27 -11.82 6.86 8.98
C HIS A 27 -12.58 5.57 8.66
N PRO A 28 -13.40 5.56 7.61
CA PRO A 28 -14.05 4.34 7.13
C PRO A 28 -13.07 3.50 6.31
N ILE A 29 -13.40 2.23 6.10
CA ILE A 29 -12.72 1.41 5.09
C ILE A 29 -13.08 1.95 3.70
N VAL A 30 -12.09 2.53 3.01
CA VAL A 30 -12.31 3.31 1.77
C VAL A 30 -12.72 2.47 0.57
N ASN A 31 -12.37 1.18 0.55
CA ASN A 31 -12.72 0.29 -0.55
C ASN A 31 -14.16 -0.25 -0.48
N ARG A 32 -14.91 0.05 0.60
CA ARG A 32 -16.30 -0.38 0.78
C ARG A 32 -17.29 0.63 0.19
N LEU A 33 -17.27 0.79 -1.12
CA LEU A 33 -18.26 1.59 -1.84
C LEU A 33 -19.69 1.11 -1.55
N SER A 34 -20.65 2.00 -1.57
CA SER A 34 -22.05 1.68 -1.28
C SER A 34 -22.97 2.06 -2.44
N GLU A 35 -24.01 1.23 -2.67
CA GLU A 35 -25.04 1.48 -3.70
C GLU A 35 -25.98 2.67 -3.34
N LYS A 36 -25.96 3.10 -2.09
CA LYS A 36 -26.78 4.22 -1.59
C LYS A 36 -25.99 4.98 -0.53
N PRO A 37 -26.24 6.29 -0.38
CA PRO A 37 -25.69 7.06 0.74
C PRO A 37 -26.02 6.39 2.06
N ARG A 38 -25.01 6.14 2.91
CA ARG A 38 -25.19 5.52 4.22
C ARG A 38 -24.12 5.97 5.21
N GLN A 39 -24.47 5.92 6.48
CA GLN A 39 -23.45 5.98 7.53
C GLN A 39 -22.64 4.68 7.51
N VAL A 40 -21.32 4.80 7.68
CA VAL A 40 -20.37 3.70 7.71
C VAL A 40 -19.63 3.70 9.05
N LYS A 41 -19.25 2.51 9.50
CA LYS A 41 -18.38 2.35 10.67
C LYS A 41 -17.04 3.04 10.35
N LYS A 42 -16.53 3.77 11.33
CA LYS A 42 -15.21 4.40 11.27
C LYS A 42 -14.30 3.78 12.32
N TYR A 43 -13.01 3.85 12.06
CA TYR A 43 -11.97 3.26 12.88
C TYR A 43 -10.92 4.31 13.20
N PRO A 44 -10.34 4.31 14.42
CA PRO A 44 -9.27 5.23 14.76
C PRO A 44 -8.06 4.99 13.86
N MET A 45 -7.45 6.06 13.41
CA MET A 45 -6.23 6.00 12.61
C MET A 45 -5.14 6.83 13.29
N GLN A 46 -4.40 6.17 14.16
CA GLN A 46 -3.23 6.74 14.84
C GLN A 46 -1.99 6.00 14.35
N VAL A 47 -0.97 6.75 13.95
CA VAL A 47 0.31 6.20 13.47
C VAL A 47 1.40 6.49 14.48
N GLY A 48 2.13 5.45 14.88
CA GLY A 48 3.26 5.55 15.79
C GLY A 48 4.57 5.12 15.13
N GLY A 49 5.68 5.69 15.59
CA GLY A 49 7.02 5.40 15.12
C GLY A 49 7.88 4.69 16.15
N CYS A 50 8.61 3.66 15.74
CA CYS A 50 9.58 2.96 16.57
C CYS A 50 10.98 3.52 16.34
N LYS A 51 11.60 4.04 17.41
CA LYS A 51 12.98 4.53 17.36
C LYS A 51 14.00 3.41 17.24
N GLN A 52 13.68 2.21 17.77
CA GLN A 52 14.62 1.08 17.82
C GLN A 52 14.82 0.42 16.47
N CYS A 53 13.74 0.12 15.71
CA CYS A 53 13.83 -0.59 14.45
C CYS A 53 13.39 0.24 13.22
N GLY A 54 12.92 1.47 13.42
CA GLY A 54 12.49 2.35 12.33
C GLY A 54 11.16 1.98 11.68
N LEU A 55 10.38 1.05 12.25
CA LEU A 55 9.04 0.74 11.76
C LEU A 55 8.06 1.83 12.17
N PHE A 56 7.20 2.26 11.25
CA PHE A 56 6.02 3.05 11.55
C PHE A 56 4.80 2.16 11.40
N GLN A 57 3.78 2.37 12.24
CA GLN A 57 2.63 1.47 12.29
C GLN A 57 1.35 2.16 12.72
N ILE A 58 0.21 1.71 12.22
CA ILE A 58 -1.10 2.03 12.80
C ILE A 58 -1.17 1.37 14.17
N LEU A 59 -1.54 2.13 15.22
CA LEU A 59 -1.52 1.63 16.59
C LEU A 59 -2.59 0.56 16.82
N GLU A 60 -3.81 0.82 16.39
CA GLU A 60 -4.97 -0.09 16.50
C GLU A 60 -5.46 -0.46 15.09
N PRO A 61 -4.87 -1.51 14.46
CA PRO A 61 -5.27 -1.93 13.13
C PRO A 61 -6.66 -2.55 13.13
N ILE A 62 -7.36 -2.41 12.02
CA ILE A 62 -8.62 -3.13 11.77
C ILE A 62 -8.31 -4.63 11.68
N ASP A 63 -9.17 -5.46 12.26
CA ASP A 63 -9.04 -6.91 12.17
C ASP A 63 -9.03 -7.38 10.71
N ALA A 64 -8.07 -8.25 10.36
CA ALA A 64 -7.90 -8.70 8.98
C ALA A 64 -9.14 -9.44 8.45
N LEU A 65 -9.83 -10.24 9.27
CA LEU A 65 -11.06 -10.92 8.85
C LEU A 65 -12.16 -9.92 8.56
N GLU A 66 -12.30 -8.87 9.39
CA GLU A 66 -13.26 -7.79 9.12
C GLU A 66 -12.89 -7.05 7.83
N PHE A 67 -11.60 -6.83 7.57
CA PHE A 67 -11.13 -6.10 6.40
C PHE A 67 -11.38 -6.88 5.11
N TYR A 68 -10.96 -8.15 5.06
CA TYR A 68 -10.99 -8.98 3.84
C TYR A 68 -12.32 -9.70 3.61
N THR A 69 -13.28 -9.63 4.53
CA THR A 69 -14.65 -10.07 4.26
C THR A 69 -15.26 -9.20 3.17
N ASN A 70 -15.62 -9.76 2.04
CA ASN A 70 -16.11 -9.07 0.83
C ASN A 70 -15.09 -8.15 0.15
N TYR A 71 -13.81 -8.50 0.23
CA TYR A 71 -12.75 -7.82 -0.51
C TYR A 71 -12.86 -8.15 -2.02
N ASP A 72 -12.93 -7.11 -2.85
CA ASP A 72 -13.14 -7.25 -4.30
C ASP A 72 -12.12 -6.43 -5.13
N ASN A 73 -10.92 -6.25 -4.61
CA ASN A 73 -9.84 -5.55 -5.31
C ASN A 73 -8.97 -6.54 -6.09
N GLY A 74 -9.27 -6.74 -7.36
CA GLY A 74 -8.40 -7.46 -8.29
C GLY A 74 -7.18 -6.64 -8.69
N SER A 75 -6.18 -7.32 -9.27
CA SER A 75 -4.97 -6.68 -9.80
C SER A 75 -5.31 -5.61 -10.84
N SER A 76 -4.46 -4.60 -10.94
CA SER A 76 -4.58 -3.58 -11.97
C SER A 76 -4.59 -4.21 -13.38
N VAL A 77 -5.51 -3.79 -14.22
CA VAL A 77 -5.54 -4.20 -15.66
C VAL A 77 -4.33 -3.66 -16.43
N LYS A 78 -3.63 -2.64 -15.89
CA LYS A 78 -2.50 -1.98 -16.54
C LYS A 78 -1.24 -2.84 -16.50
N ARG A 79 -0.34 -2.57 -17.47
CA ARG A 79 1.03 -3.10 -17.43
C ARG A 79 1.73 -2.60 -16.17
N GLU A 80 2.61 -3.42 -15.63
CA GLU A 80 3.41 -3.15 -14.43
C GLU A 80 4.90 -3.17 -14.81
N PRO A 81 5.42 -2.12 -15.50
CA PRO A 81 6.81 -2.11 -16.00
C PRO A 81 7.86 -2.25 -14.90
N HIS A 82 7.52 -1.81 -13.67
CA HIS A 82 8.41 -1.94 -12.52
C HIS A 82 8.78 -3.41 -12.21
N LEU A 83 7.95 -4.37 -12.61
CA LEU A 83 8.19 -5.80 -12.39
C LEU A 83 9.32 -6.36 -13.24
N HIS A 84 9.66 -5.75 -14.37
CA HIS A 84 10.69 -6.27 -15.25
C HIS A 84 12.01 -6.47 -14.51
N LYS A 85 12.40 -5.49 -13.68
CA LYS A 85 13.63 -5.57 -12.89
C LYS A 85 13.62 -6.75 -11.91
N LEU A 86 12.49 -7.01 -11.23
CA LEU A 86 12.36 -8.15 -10.33
C LEU A 86 12.43 -9.47 -11.10
N LEU A 87 11.69 -9.58 -12.21
CA LEU A 87 11.67 -10.77 -13.07
C LEU A 87 13.06 -11.10 -13.62
N ASP A 88 13.79 -10.08 -14.11
CA ASP A 88 15.17 -10.23 -14.61
C ASP A 88 16.11 -10.71 -13.51
N GLN A 89 16.03 -10.15 -12.29
CA GLN A 89 16.82 -10.57 -11.16
C GLN A 89 16.51 -12.02 -10.76
N LEU A 90 15.22 -12.39 -10.65
CA LEU A 90 14.84 -13.77 -10.34
C LEU A 90 15.32 -14.75 -11.41
N SER A 91 15.20 -14.40 -12.70
CA SER A 91 15.66 -15.23 -13.81
C SER A 91 17.19 -15.39 -13.86
N SER A 92 17.94 -14.40 -13.35
CA SER A 92 19.39 -14.48 -13.29
C SER A 92 19.92 -15.37 -12.13
N ILE A 93 19.12 -15.54 -11.09
CA ILE A 93 19.51 -16.24 -9.86
C ILE A 93 18.93 -17.66 -9.81
N LEU A 94 17.70 -17.85 -10.31
CA LEU A 94 16.95 -19.09 -10.19
C LEU A 94 16.90 -19.85 -11.52
N SER A 95 16.88 -21.18 -11.44
CA SER A 95 16.65 -22.03 -12.60
C SER A 95 15.16 -22.01 -13.01
N ALA A 96 14.86 -22.28 -14.28
CA ALA A 96 13.49 -22.29 -14.81
C ALA A 96 12.54 -23.27 -14.07
N ASN A 97 13.08 -24.34 -13.49
CA ASN A 97 12.33 -25.32 -12.69
C ASN A 97 12.33 -25.01 -11.19
N ALA A 98 12.87 -23.87 -10.76
CA ALA A 98 12.82 -23.44 -9.37
C ALA A 98 11.37 -23.40 -8.88
N LYS A 99 11.16 -23.90 -7.66
CA LYS A 99 9.84 -23.90 -7.03
C LYS A 99 9.60 -22.55 -6.35
N ILE A 100 8.62 -21.82 -6.83
CA ILE A 100 8.29 -20.46 -6.38
C ILE A 100 6.89 -20.42 -5.79
N ILE A 101 6.73 -19.79 -4.64
CA ILE A 101 5.42 -19.46 -4.07
C ILE A 101 5.26 -17.94 -4.01
N ASP A 102 4.11 -17.47 -4.47
CA ASP A 102 3.67 -16.07 -4.39
C ASP A 102 2.63 -15.93 -3.29
N ILE A 103 2.98 -15.22 -2.22
CA ILE A 103 2.13 -14.98 -1.06
C ILE A 103 1.28 -13.74 -1.30
N GLY A 104 -0.06 -13.89 -1.24
CA GLY A 104 -0.99 -12.84 -1.67
C GLY A 104 -1.04 -12.71 -3.18
N CYS A 105 -1.11 -13.86 -3.89
CA CYS A 105 -1.01 -13.89 -5.35
C CYS A 105 -2.19 -13.24 -6.08
N ASN A 106 -3.23 -12.81 -5.35
CA ASN A 106 -4.43 -12.18 -5.89
C ASN A 106 -5.03 -13.02 -7.05
N ASP A 107 -5.30 -12.42 -8.20
CA ASP A 107 -5.84 -13.09 -9.40
C ASP A 107 -4.78 -13.88 -10.21
N GLY A 108 -3.55 -14.00 -9.71
CA GLY A 108 -2.47 -14.75 -10.35
C GLY A 108 -1.73 -13.99 -11.45
N LYS A 109 -1.89 -12.68 -11.55
CA LYS A 109 -1.21 -11.87 -12.55
C LYS A 109 0.32 -11.96 -12.48
N PHE A 110 0.90 -11.84 -11.27
CA PHE A 110 2.35 -11.98 -11.12
C PHE A 110 2.85 -13.41 -11.41
N LEU A 111 2.09 -14.42 -11.01
CA LEU A 111 2.38 -15.81 -11.40
C LEU A 111 2.39 -15.98 -12.93
N SER A 112 1.50 -15.27 -13.65
CA SER A 112 1.50 -15.27 -15.11
C SER A 112 2.76 -14.64 -15.69
N HIS A 113 3.24 -13.53 -15.13
CA HIS A 113 4.51 -12.92 -15.54
C HIS A 113 5.70 -13.85 -15.27
N LEU A 114 5.74 -14.53 -14.13
CA LEU A 114 6.77 -15.54 -13.84
C LEU A 114 6.73 -16.68 -14.87
N ARG A 115 5.55 -17.16 -15.23
CA ARG A 115 5.36 -18.20 -16.27
C ARG A 115 5.83 -17.73 -17.65
N GLU A 116 5.52 -16.50 -18.05
CA GLU A 116 5.98 -15.88 -19.28
C GLU A 116 7.49 -15.72 -19.34
N THR A 117 8.14 -15.54 -18.16
CA THR A 117 9.61 -15.47 -18.03
C THR A 117 10.27 -16.86 -18.09
N GLY A 118 9.47 -17.94 -18.09
CA GLY A 118 9.95 -19.32 -18.26
C GLY A 118 9.94 -20.18 -17.00
N PHE A 119 9.49 -19.68 -15.85
CA PHE A 119 9.32 -20.49 -14.65
C PHE A 119 8.13 -21.44 -14.77
N THR A 120 8.32 -22.70 -14.36
CA THR A 120 7.31 -23.77 -14.58
C THR A 120 6.67 -24.30 -13.29
N ASN A 121 7.29 -24.08 -12.14
CA ASN A 121 6.85 -24.63 -10.86
C ASN A 121 6.37 -23.52 -9.92
N LEU A 122 5.15 -23.06 -10.18
CA LEU A 122 4.56 -21.85 -9.58
C LEU A 122 3.34 -22.21 -8.73
N ILE A 123 3.31 -21.72 -7.51
CA ILE A 123 2.22 -21.90 -6.55
C ILE A 123 1.82 -20.54 -6.00
N GLY A 124 0.52 -20.33 -5.77
CA GLY A 124 -0.02 -19.14 -5.12
C GLY A 124 -0.58 -19.45 -3.73
N LEU A 125 -0.63 -18.41 -2.89
CA LEU A 125 -1.42 -18.37 -1.67
C LEU A 125 -2.24 -17.10 -1.67
N GLU A 126 -3.57 -17.20 -1.54
CA GLU A 126 -4.49 -16.04 -1.60
C GLU A 126 -5.70 -16.29 -0.71
N PRO A 127 -5.91 -15.47 0.35
CA PRO A 127 -7.01 -15.69 1.28
C PRO A 127 -8.40 -15.35 0.69
N THR A 128 -8.49 -14.42 -0.26
CA THR A 128 -9.77 -14.00 -0.83
C THR A 128 -10.26 -15.00 -1.88
N LYS A 129 -11.45 -15.55 -1.66
CA LYS A 129 -11.99 -16.65 -2.46
C LYS A 129 -12.22 -16.29 -3.94
N ASN A 130 -12.74 -15.09 -4.21
CA ASN A 130 -12.97 -14.61 -5.56
C ASN A 130 -11.67 -14.48 -6.36
N MET A 131 -10.62 -13.86 -5.77
CA MET A 131 -9.32 -13.70 -6.44
C MET A 131 -8.60 -15.04 -6.62
N SER A 132 -8.54 -15.85 -5.57
CA SER A 132 -8.01 -17.21 -5.62
C SER A 132 -8.67 -18.04 -6.74
N SER A 133 -10.00 -17.93 -6.91
CA SER A 133 -10.71 -18.64 -7.98
C SER A 133 -10.28 -18.19 -9.39
N VAL A 134 -9.97 -16.91 -9.59
CA VAL A 134 -9.45 -16.39 -10.88
C VAL A 134 -8.06 -16.93 -11.15
N ALA A 135 -7.17 -16.95 -10.15
CA ALA A 135 -5.84 -17.51 -10.29
C ALA A 135 -5.88 -19.02 -10.61
N VAL A 136 -6.78 -19.78 -9.94
CA VAL A 136 -7.01 -21.20 -10.26
C VAL A 136 -7.53 -21.39 -11.67
N ALA A 137 -8.47 -20.57 -12.14
CA ALA A 137 -8.98 -20.60 -13.51
C ALA A 137 -7.89 -20.29 -14.54
N SER A 138 -6.85 -19.53 -14.15
CA SER A 138 -5.65 -19.26 -14.97
C SER A 138 -4.63 -20.41 -14.97
N GLY A 139 -4.97 -21.54 -14.30
CA GLY A 139 -4.18 -22.78 -14.31
C GLY A 139 -3.09 -22.84 -13.22
N PHE A 140 -3.16 -22.01 -12.20
CA PHE A 140 -2.24 -22.08 -11.07
C PHE A 140 -2.80 -22.94 -9.92
N LYS A 141 -1.90 -23.60 -9.20
CA LYS A 141 -2.22 -24.18 -7.89
C LYS A 141 -2.23 -23.06 -6.86
N VAL A 142 -3.34 -22.89 -6.12
CA VAL A 142 -3.49 -21.82 -5.14
C VAL A 142 -4.02 -22.39 -3.82
N PHE A 143 -3.39 -22.03 -2.71
CA PHE A 143 -3.90 -22.27 -1.37
C PHE A 143 -4.80 -21.09 -0.97
N ASN A 144 -6.10 -21.35 -0.77
CA ASN A 144 -7.05 -20.29 -0.39
C ASN A 144 -7.12 -20.16 1.13
N THR A 145 -6.13 -19.48 1.70
CA THR A 145 -5.97 -19.29 3.16
C THR A 145 -5.03 -18.13 3.45
N PHE A 146 -5.01 -17.66 4.70
CA PHE A 146 -3.96 -16.76 5.20
C PHE A 146 -2.68 -17.55 5.51
N LEU A 147 -1.53 -16.90 5.42
CA LEU A 147 -0.25 -17.47 5.82
C LEU A 147 -0.05 -17.27 7.33
N ASP A 148 0.09 -18.39 8.02
CA ASP A 148 0.59 -18.50 9.38
C ASP A 148 1.51 -19.73 9.53
N VAL A 149 2.02 -19.97 10.73
CA VAL A 149 2.93 -21.11 11.01
C VAL A 149 2.26 -22.46 10.70
N SER A 150 0.96 -22.62 11.01
CA SER A 150 0.24 -23.88 10.76
C SER A 150 0.07 -24.13 9.27
N THR A 151 -0.39 -23.10 8.55
CA THR A 151 -0.56 -23.15 7.08
C THR A 151 0.77 -23.39 6.37
N ALA A 152 1.86 -22.74 6.82
CA ALA A 152 3.19 -22.98 6.27
C ALA A 152 3.62 -24.46 6.43
N ASN A 153 3.36 -25.07 7.60
CA ASN A 153 3.62 -26.49 7.82
C ASN A 153 2.82 -27.39 6.88
N GLU A 154 1.53 -27.16 6.72
CA GLU A 154 0.67 -27.92 5.81
C GLU A 154 1.16 -27.82 4.35
N ILE A 155 1.54 -26.62 3.91
CA ILE A 155 2.11 -26.39 2.58
C ILE A 155 3.43 -27.15 2.42
N VAL A 156 4.33 -27.09 3.40
CA VAL A 156 5.61 -27.79 3.34
C VAL A 156 5.42 -29.31 3.35
N LEU A 157 4.46 -29.84 4.09
CA LEU A 157 4.14 -31.26 4.09
C LEU A 157 3.62 -31.75 2.73
N SER A 158 2.81 -30.94 2.06
CA SER A 158 2.23 -31.32 0.76
C SER A 158 3.14 -31.01 -0.43
N GLU A 159 3.89 -29.91 -0.35
CA GLU A 159 4.66 -29.38 -1.48
C GLU A 159 6.18 -29.47 -1.30
N GLY A 160 6.65 -29.62 -0.07
CA GLY A 160 8.06 -29.38 0.26
C GLY A 160 8.38 -27.87 0.28
N LYS A 161 9.65 -27.56 0.58
CA LYS A 161 10.12 -26.17 0.65
C LYS A 161 10.38 -25.56 -0.72
N PHE A 162 10.40 -24.24 -0.76
CA PHE A 162 10.50 -23.42 -1.98
C PHE A 162 11.92 -22.89 -2.19
N ASP A 163 12.32 -22.76 -3.45
CA ASP A 163 13.56 -22.10 -3.86
C ASP A 163 13.44 -20.58 -3.75
N CYS A 164 12.19 -20.07 -3.92
CA CYS A 164 11.89 -18.65 -3.75
C CYS A 164 10.50 -18.45 -3.13
N VAL A 165 10.41 -17.51 -2.18
CA VAL A 165 9.16 -17.00 -1.63
C VAL A 165 9.03 -15.55 -2.07
N VAL A 166 7.93 -15.20 -2.74
CA VAL A 166 7.63 -13.84 -3.19
C VAL A 166 6.51 -13.27 -2.34
N ILE A 167 6.65 -12.02 -1.91
CA ILE A 167 5.73 -11.31 -1.02
C ILE A 167 5.63 -9.88 -1.54
N ARG A 168 4.60 -9.59 -2.34
CA ARG A 168 4.45 -8.28 -2.97
C ARG A 168 3.17 -7.61 -2.50
N GLN A 169 3.28 -6.39 -1.95
CA GLN A 169 2.15 -5.61 -1.45
C GLN A 169 1.30 -6.44 -0.45
N VAL A 170 1.98 -7.09 0.50
CA VAL A 170 1.36 -7.94 1.53
C VAL A 170 1.89 -7.64 2.92
N LEU A 171 3.21 -7.45 3.09
CA LEU A 171 3.82 -7.33 4.40
C LEU A 171 3.33 -6.09 5.17
N GLU A 172 2.97 -5.03 4.47
CA GLU A 172 2.35 -3.81 5.01
C GLU A 172 0.98 -4.06 5.64
N HIS A 173 0.31 -5.15 5.30
CA HIS A 173 -1.01 -5.53 5.81
C HIS A 173 -0.96 -6.49 7.01
N ILE A 174 0.21 -6.99 7.37
CA ILE A 174 0.37 -8.06 8.36
C ILE A 174 0.42 -7.52 9.78
N SER A 175 -0.61 -7.80 10.58
CA SER A 175 -0.66 -7.38 11.99
C SER A 175 0.28 -8.18 12.90
N ASN A 176 0.53 -9.46 12.60
CA ASN A 176 1.42 -10.33 13.37
C ASN A 176 2.68 -10.65 12.54
N LEU A 177 3.66 -9.73 12.59
CA LEU A 177 4.92 -9.86 11.84
C LEU A 177 5.78 -11.02 12.33
N GLU A 178 5.72 -11.38 13.60
CA GLU A 178 6.47 -12.51 14.17
C GLU A 178 5.99 -13.84 13.57
N SER A 179 4.69 -14.13 13.68
CA SER A 179 4.12 -15.36 13.12
C SER A 179 4.32 -15.46 11.61
N PHE A 180 4.18 -14.33 10.89
CA PHE A 180 4.38 -14.28 9.44
C PHE A 180 5.84 -14.56 9.08
N GLY A 181 6.79 -13.96 9.80
CA GLY A 181 8.23 -14.21 9.60
C GLY A 181 8.61 -15.66 9.84
N LEU A 182 8.12 -16.29 10.92
CA LEU A 182 8.31 -17.71 11.19
C LEU A 182 7.73 -18.61 10.07
N ALA A 183 6.56 -18.25 9.54
CA ALA A 183 5.96 -18.98 8.42
C ALA A 183 6.83 -18.90 7.15
N ILE A 184 7.38 -17.72 6.83
CA ILE A 184 8.33 -17.56 5.71
C ILE A 184 9.57 -18.43 5.90
N GLN A 185 10.13 -18.47 7.11
CA GLN A 185 11.30 -19.31 7.42
C GLN A 185 11.01 -20.79 7.17
N GLN A 186 9.81 -21.26 7.45
CA GLN A 186 9.42 -22.66 7.20
C GLN A 186 9.29 -22.95 5.71
N LEU A 187 8.70 -22.03 4.94
CA LEU A 187 8.46 -22.22 3.52
C LEU A 187 9.74 -22.25 2.69
N VAL A 188 10.72 -21.42 3.01
CA VAL A 188 11.93 -21.25 2.18
C VAL A 188 13.00 -22.28 2.53
N LYS A 189 13.66 -22.85 1.50
CA LYS A 189 14.84 -23.72 1.65
C LYS A 189 16.00 -22.96 2.29
N PRO A 190 16.93 -23.65 3.01
CA PRO A 190 18.23 -23.06 3.33
C PRO A 190 18.92 -22.58 2.04
N GLY A 191 19.44 -21.36 2.02
CA GLY A 191 20.00 -20.72 0.83
C GLY A 191 18.99 -20.26 -0.22
N GLY A 192 17.68 -20.50 0.00
CA GLY A 192 16.62 -20.03 -0.88
C GLY A 192 16.40 -18.53 -0.81
N MET A 193 15.74 -17.99 -1.83
CA MET A 193 15.54 -16.56 -2.01
C MET A 193 14.20 -16.10 -1.46
N ILE A 194 14.16 -14.85 -1.00
CA ILE A 194 12.93 -14.16 -0.63
C ILE A 194 12.91 -12.81 -1.38
N ALA A 195 11.81 -12.52 -2.06
CA ALA A 195 11.56 -11.23 -2.69
C ALA A 195 10.41 -10.53 -1.97
N ILE A 196 10.66 -9.35 -1.41
CA ILE A 196 9.61 -8.54 -0.75
C ILE A 196 9.50 -7.21 -1.46
N GLU A 197 8.26 -6.80 -1.77
CA GLU A 197 7.94 -5.47 -2.30
C GLU A 197 6.86 -4.84 -1.43
N VAL A 198 7.14 -3.63 -0.91
CA VAL A 198 6.25 -2.85 -0.06
C VAL A 198 6.30 -1.37 -0.47
N PRO A 199 5.29 -0.54 -0.13
CA PRO A 199 5.41 0.91 -0.24
C PRO A 199 6.60 1.44 0.58
N ASP A 200 7.37 2.39 0.02
CA ASP A 200 8.53 2.98 0.71
C ASP A 200 8.10 4.09 1.66
N ALA A 201 8.06 3.78 2.95
CA ALA A 201 7.69 4.73 3.98
C ALA A 201 8.72 5.86 4.19
N GLN A 202 9.98 5.66 3.83
CA GLN A 202 11.01 6.68 3.99
C GLN A 202 10.70 7.94 3.15
N LEU A 203 10.14 7.74 1.95
CA LEU A 203 9.74 8.84 1.10
C LEU A 203 8.42 9.46 1.56
N ASN A 204 7.51 8.67 2.11
CA ASN A 204 6.25 9.14 2.66
C ASN A 204 6.46 10.12 3.83
N PHE A 205 7.50 9.93 4.67
CA PHE A 205 7.76 10.76 5.84
C PHE A 205 8.85 11.81 5.65
N ARG A 206 9.43 11.95 4.46
CA ARG A 206 10.38 13.05 4.15
C ARG A 206 9.71 14.32 3.64
N GLY A 207 8.46 14.24 3.24
CA GLY A 207 7.67 15.35 2.75
C GLY A 207 6.23 15.27 3.31
N PRO A 208 5.37 16.21 2.94
CA PRO A 208 3.96 16.18 3.31
C PRO A 208 3.20 15.12 2.50
N ASP A 209 3.68 13.89 2.49
CA ASP A 209 2.99 12.78 1.84
C ASP A 209 1.91 12.22 2.76
N TYR A 210 0.87 11.69 2.16
CA TYR A 210 -0.31 11.14 2.84
C TYR A 210 -0.58 9.70 2.38
N ALA A 211 0.40 8.98 1.94
CA ALA A 211 0.26 7.57 1.53
C ALA A 211 -0.19 6.66 2.69
N LEU A 212 -0.87 7.27 3.67
CA LEU A 212 -1.46 6.61 4.82
C LEU A 212 -2.83 6.05 4.42
N TRP A 213 -3.00 4.78 4.66
CA TRP A 213 -4.18 4.04 4.31
C TRP A 213 -4.51 3.05 5.43
N GLU A 214 -5.77 2.91 5.81
CA GLU A 214 -6.20 2.08 6.94
C GLU A 214 -5.89 0.58 6.76
N GLU A 215 -5.66 0.14 5.51
CA GLU A 215 -5.26 -1.21 5.16
C GLU A 215 -3.76 -1.46 5.37
N HIS A 216 -2.93 -0.41 5.26
CA HIS A 216 -1.50 -0.49 5.51
C HIS A 216 -1.23 -0.32 7.00
N VAL A 217 -1.14 -1.41 7.72
CA VAL A 217 -0.93 -1.38 9.18
C VAL A 217 0.54 -1.19 9.57
N ASN A 218 1.47 -1.41 8.62
CA ASN A 218 2.90 -1.19 8.77
C ASN A 218 3.45 -0.34 7.62
N TYR A 219 4.40 0.51 7.94
CA TYR A 219 5.09 1.38 6.99
C TYR A 219 6.59 1.11 7.09
N PHE A 220 7.13 0.41 6.10
CA PHE A 220 8.51 -0.05 6.10
C PHE A 220 9.44 0.96 5.41
N THR A 221 10.58 1.20 6.05
CA THR A 221 11.77 1.77 5.41
C THR A 221 12.73 0.63 5.06
N ILE A 222 13.77 0.91 4.27
CA ILE A 222 14.80 -0.12 3.99
C ILE A 222 15.39 -0.69 5.28
N LYS A 223 15.55 0.12 6.32
CA LYS A 223 16.14 -0.30 7.60
C LYS A 223 15.21 -1.21 8.41
N SER A 224 13.95 -0.83 8.54
CA SER A 224 12.97 -1.68 9.23
C SER A 224 12.71 -2.98 8.47
N LEU A 225 12.78 -2.95 7.14
CA LEU A 225 12.66 -4.16 6.33
C LEU A 225 13.91 -5.06 6.45
N GLU A 226 15.10 -4.48 6.48
CA GLU A 226 16.34 -5.22 6.79
C GLU A 226 16.30 -5.82 8.19
N PHE A 227 15.77 -5.08 9.18
CA PHE A 227 15.58 -5.59 10.53
C PHE A 227 14.64 -6.80 10.54
N PHE A 228 13.51 -6.73 9.80
CA PHE A 228 12.59 -7.86 9.65
C PHE A 228 13.29 -9.08 9.03
N LEU A 229 14.07 -8.88 7.97
CA LEU A 229 14.82 -9.95 7.31
C LEU A 229 15.79 -10.63 8.29
N ARG A 230 16.58 -9.83 9.02
CA ARG A 230 17.57 -10.34 9.99
C ARG A 230 16.94 -11.14 11.12
N LEU A 231 15.81 -10.65 11.70
CA LEU A 231 15.07 -11.39 12.72
C LEU A 231 14.65 -12.79 12.22
N ASN A 232 14.47 -12.92 10.93
CA ASN A 232 14.02 -14.16 10.29
C ASN A 232 15.16 -14.96 9.65
N GLY A 233 16.43 -14.71 10.00
CA GLY A 233 17.58 -15.44 9.49
C GLY A 233 17.77 -15.26 7.97
N ILE A 234 17.40 -14.09 7.43
CA ILE A 234 17.49 -13.76 6.02
C ILE A 234 18.50 -12.60 5.85
N LYS A 235 19.50 -12.83 5.02
CA LYS A 235 20.49 -11.81 4.66
C LYS A 235 19.98 -10.98 3.49
N LEU A 236 20.02 -9.65 3.60
CA LEU A 236 19.75 -8.75 2.48
C LEU A 236 20.82 -8.92 1.38
N VAL A 237 20.37 -9.18 0.15
CA VAL A 237 21.23 -9.34 -1.04
C VAL A 237 21.23 -8.08 -1.88
N SER A 238 20.05 -7.54 -2.19
CA SER A 238 19.91 -6.29 -2.93
C SER A 238 18.61 -5.59 -2.59
N SER A 239 18.59 -4.29 -2.85
CA SER A 239 17.37 -3.47 -2.74
C SER A 239 17.32 -2.43 -3.83
N TYR A 240 16.12 -2.01 -4.20
CA TYR A 240 15.90 -0.90 -5.11
C TYR A 240 14.52 -0.30 -4.92
N VAL A 241 14.37 0.91 -5.44
CA VAL A 241 13.10 1.64 -5.44
C VAL A 241 12.53 1.67 -6.86
N SER A 242 11.22 1.60 -6.98
CA SER A 242 10.49 1.66 -8.25
C SER A 242 9.21 2.48 -8.12
N ILE A 243 8.68 2.97 -9.24
CA ILE A 243 7.41 3.69 -9.27
C ILE A 243 6.29 2.68 -9.52
N PHE A 244 5.46 2.50 -8.52
CA PHE A 244 4.23 1.71 -8.61
C PHE A 244 3.26 2.16 -7.51
N SER A 245 2.10 2.69 -7.89
CA SER A 245 1.11 3.24 -6.94
C SER A 245 1.72 4.22 -5.91
N GLY A 246 2.63 5.06 -6.36
CA GLY A 246 3.55 5.84 -5.56
C GLY A 246 4.97 5.31 -5.71
N ILE A 247 5.68 5.16 -4.60
CA ILE A 247 7.05 4.63 -4.59
C ILE A 247 7.09 3.33 -3.79
N CYS A 248 7.61 2.27 -4.39
CA CYS A 248 7.78 0.96 -3.78
C CYS A 248 9.26 0.65 -3.54
N LEU A 249 9.52 0.01 -2.43
CA LEU A 249 10.79 -0.58 -2.05
C LEU A 249 10.73 -2.08 -2.31
N THR A 250 11.64 -2.58 -3.15
CA THR A 250 11.82 -4.02 -3.39
C THR A 250 13.14 -4.47 -2.78
N VAL A 251 13.12 -5.58 -2.04
CA VAL A 251 14.32 -6.22 -1.50
C VAL A 251 14.38 -7.67 -1.92
N LEU A 252 15.59 -8.14 -2.21
CA LEU A 252 15.93 -9.54 -2.33
C LEU A 252 16.76 -9.96 -1.12
N GLY A 253 16.31 -11.02 -0.45
CA GLY A 253 17.01 -11.63 0.65
C GLY A 253 17.33 -13.09 0.37
N GLN A 254 18.33 -13.64 1.05
CA GLN A 254 18.69 -15.03 1.01
C GLN A 254 18.66 -15.62 2.41
N LYS A 255 17.97 -16.75 2.58
CA LYS A 255 17.99 -17.47 3.85
C LYS A 255 19.38 -18.00 4.14
N ILE A 256 19.92 -17.73 5.34
CA ILE A 256 21.22 -18.25 5.78
C ILE A 256 21.24 -19.78 5.80
N LEU A 257 22.41 -20.37 5.51
CA LEU A 257 22.56 -21.82 5.40
C LEU A 257 22.69 -22.51 6.75
N GLN A 258 23.33 -21.84 7.74
CA GLN A 258 23.59 -22.37 9.07
C GLN A 258 23.36 -21.34 10.14
N GLU A 259 22.92 -21.77 11.32
CA GLU A 259 22.74 -20.89 12.51
C GLU A 259 24.06 -20.26 12.99
N SER A 260 25.22 -20.86 12.67
CA SER A 260 26.53 -20.28 12.97
C SER A 260 26.86 -19.02 12.15
N GLU A 261 26.12 -18.75 11.08
CA GLU A 261 26.10 -17.50 10.36
C GLU A 261 25.12 -16.49 11.00
N ALA A 262 24.63 -16.81 12.21
CA ALA A 262 23.78 -15.90 12.96
C ALA A 262 24.46 -14.55 12.98
N LEU A 263 23.83 -13.62 12.29
CA LEU A 263 24.30 -12.26 12.14
C LEU A 263 24.53 -11.70 13.53
N ASP A 264 25.78 -11.42 13.89
CA ASP A 264 26.09 -10.59 15.03
C ASP A 264 25.28 -9.30 14.85
N PHE A 265 24.22 -9.18 15.66
CA PHE A 265 23.43 -7.98 15.69
C PHE A 265 24.29 -6.89 16.34
N GLU A 266 25.12 -6.23 15.53
CA GLU A 266 25.51 -4.88 15.93
C GLU A 266 24.21 -4.10 16.20
N PRO A 267 24.10 -3.43 17.35
CA PRO A 267 22.94 -2.57 17.63
C PRO A 267 22.75 -1.65 16.44
N PHE A 268 21.52 -1.47 15.98
CA PHE A 268 21.19 -0.56 14.89
C PHE A 268 21.71 0.83 15.26
N ASP A 269 22.93 1.15 14.82
CA ASP A 269 23.56 2.44 15.06
C ASP A 269 22.84 3.53 14.28
N ASN A 270 22.52 4.63 14.98
CA ASN A 270 22.15 6.00 14.53
C ASN A 270 21.26 6.14 13.28
N ALA A 271 21.23 5.16 12.41
CA ALA A 271 20.57 5.16 11.12
C ALA A 271 19.02 5.04 11.23
N THR A 272 18.50 4.36 12.26
CA THR A 272 17.06 4.35 12.59
C THR A 272 16.64 5.68 13.17
N THR A 273 17.57 6.41 13.78
CA THR A 273 17.36 7.74 14.31
C THR A 273 16.91 8.73 13.23
N ASP A 274 17.48 8.67 12.03
CA ASP A 274 17.14 9.58 10.92
C ASP A 274 15.73 9.36 10.40
N ASP A 275 15.30 8.09 10.24
CA ASP A 275 13.93 7.78 9.84
C ASP A 275 12.93 8.20 10.91
N PHE A 276 13.25 7.93 12.18
CA PHE A 276 12.42 8.36 13.31
C PHE A 276 12.35 9.89 13.45
N LEU A 277 13.46 10.60 13.23
CA LEU A 277 13.47 12.07 13.24
C LEU A 277 12.66 12.65 12.08
N SER A 278 12.71 12.03 10.90
CA SER A 278 11.87 12.40 9.76
C SER A 278 10.38 12.20 10.07
N PHE A 279 10.01 11.06 10.68
CA PHE A 279 8.64 10.81 11.14
C PHE A 279 8.21 11.82 12.21
N LYS A 280 9.05 12.12 13.18
CA LYS A 280 8.76 13.10 14.24
C LYS A 280 8.54 14.49 13.65
N LYS A 281 9.37 14.90 12.68
CA LYS A 281 9.18 16.15 11.97
C LYS A 281 7.85 16.13 11.22
N TRP A 282 7.60 15.11 10.41
CA TRP A 282 6.35 14.94 9.67
C TRP A 282 5.13 14.98 10.61
N SER A 283 5.15 14.27 11.74
CA SER A 283 4.03 14.24 12.68
C SER A 283 3.69 15.61 13.27
N THR A 284 4.69 16.48 13.44
CA THR A 284 4.48 17.86 13.92
C THR A 284 3.97 18.80 12.80
N GLU A 285 4.36 18.57 11.57
CA GLU A 285 4.02 19.40 10.42
C GLU A 285 2.67 18.99 9.78
N PHE A 286 2.26 17.74 9.99
CA PHE A 286 1.09 17.16 9.34
C PHE A 286 -0.21 17.95 9.56
N LEU A 287 -0.47 18.44 10.77
CA LEU A 287 -1.69 19.22 11.05
C LEU A 287 -1.71 20.55 10.29
N THR A 288 -0.54 21.18 10.16
CA THR A 288 -0.39 22.41 9.36
C THR A 288 -0.61 22.12 7.88
N PHE A 289 -0.01 21.04 7.37
CA PHE A 289 -0.22 20.59 6.01
C PHE A 289 -1.70 20.30 5.71
N LYS A 290 -2.35 19.52 6.56
CA LYS A 290 -3.78 19.23 6.46
C LYS A 290 -4.62 20.51 6.38
N GLU A 291 -4.34 21.48 7.23
CA GLU A 291 -5.07 22.75 7.23
C GLU A 291 -4.80 23.57 5.96
N ASN A 292 -3.57 23.59 5.45
CA ASN A 292 -3.23 24.28 4.21
C ASN A 292 -3.94 23.64 3.01
N VAL A 293 -3.96 22.31 2.89
CA VAL A 293 -4.73 21.60 1.86
C VAL A 293 -6.22 21.97 1.93
N ARG A 294 -6.80 21.94 3.12
CA ARG A 294 -8.21 22.30 3.32
C ARG A 294 -8.50 23.75 2.88
N LYS A 295 -7.66 24.70 3.28
CA LYS A 295 -7.79 26.12 2.90
C LYS A 295 -7.69 26.30 1.39
N GLU A 296 -6.70 25.65 0.75
CA GLU A 296 -6.52 25.75 -0.69
C GLU A 296 -7.75 25.23 -1.43
N ILE A 297 -8.21 24.01 -1.15
CA ILE A 297 -9.39 23.43 -1.82
C ILE A 297 -10.66 24.24 -1.52
N LYS A 298 -10.89 24.65 -0.28
CA LYS A 298 -12.06 25.49 0.08
C LYS A 298 -12.05 26.84 -0.62
N SER A 299 -10.88 27.43 -0.82
CA SER A 299 -10.77 28.73 -1.52
C SER A 299 -11.29 28.69 -2.95
N PHE A 300 -11.23 27.56 -3.63
CA PHE A 300 -11.82 27.39 -4.95
C PHE A 300 -13.35 27.40 -4.85
N LYS A 301 -13.93 26.68 -3.91
CA LYS A 301 -15.39 26.64 -3.68
C LYS A 301 -15.94 28.02 -3.31
N GLU A 302 -15.24 28.77 -2.46
CA GLU A 302 -15.60 30.12 -2.05
C GLU A 302 -15.58 31.12 -3.22
N LYS A 303 -14.77 30.87 -4.25
CA LYS A 303 -14.74 31.66 -5.51
C LYS A 303 -15.78 31.17 -6.53
N GLY A 304 -16.67 30.24 -6.16
CA GLY A 304 -17.69 29.70 -7.05
C GLY A 304 -17.15 28.67 -8.05
N VAL A 305 -15.91 28.15 -7.85
CA VAL A 305 -15.33 27.08 -8.65
C VAL A 305 -15.86 25.75 -8.14
N GLU A 306 -16.44 24.94 -9.02
CA GLU A 306 -16.89 23.60 -8.69
C GLU A 306 -15.67 22.68 -8.46
N VAL A 307 -15.70 21.85 -7.42
CA VAL A 307 -14.60 20.94 -7.09
C VAL A 307 -15.04 19.50 -7.33
N VAL A 308 -14.28 18.78 -8.15
CA VAL A 308 -14.57 17.40 -8.56
C VAL A 308 -13.32 16.54 -8.39
N LEU A 309 -13.46 15.32 -7.87
CA LEU A 309 -12.39 14.34 -7.89
C LEU A 309 -12.44 13.57 -9.21
N TYR A 310 -11.29 13.32 -9.83
CA TYR A 310 -11.15 12.35 -10.92
C TYR A 310 -10.18 11.24 -10.54
N GLY A 311 -10.68 10.01 -10.48
CA GLY A 311 -9.94 8.82 -10.04
C GLY A 311 -10.22 8.47 -8.59
N VAL A 312 -11.10 7.49 -8.37
CA VAL A 312 -11.45 6.95 -7.06
C VAL A 312 -10.61 5.70 -6.81
N GLY A 313 -9.56 5.83 -6.03
CA GLY A 313 -8.61 4.75 -5.76
C GLY A 313 -8.23 4.65 -4.28
N SER A 314 -7.41 3.64 -3.96
CA SER A 314 -6.89 3.39 -2.62
C SER A 314 -6.01 4.50 -2.06
N ARG A 315 -5.51 5.42 -2.91
CA ARG A 315 -4.74 6.60 -2.49
C ARG A 315 -5.60 7.85 -2.38
N SER A 316 -6.47 8.10 -3.35
CA SER A 316 -7.29 9.33 -3.40
C SER A 316 -8.42 9.35 -2.36
N SER A 317 -9.06 8.21 -2.09
CA SER A 317 -10.15 8.14 -1.12
C SER A 317 -9.69 8.37 0.34
N PRO A 318 -8.58 7.75 0.81
CA PRO A 318 -8.01 8.09 2.12
C PRO A 318 -7.60 9.55 2.22
N PHE A 319 -7.00 10.12 1.17
CA PHE A 319 -6.64 11.54 1.14
C PHE A 319 -7.82 12.44 1.48
N LEU A 320 -8.96 12.25 0.79
CA LEU A 320 -10.16 13.05 1.04
C LEU A 320 -10.64 12.96 2.50
N ASN A 321 -10.63 11.74 3.04
CA ASN A 321 -11.06 11.49 4.42
C ASN A 321 -10.08 12.11 5.43
N ILE A 322 -8.78 11.85 5.27
CA ILE A 322 -7.73 12.34 6.17
C ILE A 322 -7.65 13.87 6.14
N MET A 323 -7.69 14.47 4.96
CA MET A 323 -7.67 15.94 4.82
C MET A 323 -9.00 16.59 5.25
N GLY A 324 -10.09 15.83 5.30
CA GLY A 324 -11.41 16.31 5.71
C GLY A 324 -11.98 17.32 4.72
N VAL A 325 -11.86 17.03 3.42
CA VAL A 325 -12.32 17.92 2.32
C VAL A 325 -13.53 17.38 1.57
N ASN A 326 -14.12 16.32 2.05
CA ASN A 326 -15.26 15.65 1.42
C ASN A 326 -16.46 16.58 1.19
N ASP A 327 -16.70 17.54 2.10
CA ASP A 327 -17.79 18.50 2.04
C ASP A 327 -17.60 19.57 0.95
N THR A 328 -16.45 19.60 0.32
CA THR A 328 -16.13 20.54 -0.75
C THR A 328 -16.41 20.00 -2.14
N LEU A 329 -16.42 18.68 -2.31
CA LEU A 329 -16.61 18.04 -3.61
C LEU A 329 -18.10 17.96 -3.99
N SER A 330 -18.38 18.16 -5.28
CA SER A 330 -19.71 17.99 -5.86
C SER A 330 -19.99 16.51 -6.17
N PHE A 331 -19.06 15.85 -6.83
CA PHE A 331 -19.10 14.42 -7.20
C PHE A 331 -17.69 13.92 -7.50
N ALA A 332 -17.57 12.62 -7.77
CA ALA A 332 -16.34 12.00 -8.23
C ALA A 332 -16.54 11.34 -9.59
N ILE A 333 -15.50 11.29 -10.42
CA ILE A 333 -15.47 10.62 -11.71
C ILE A 333 -14.53 9.43 -11.62
N ASP A 334 -14.94 8.27 -12.13
CA ASP A 334 -14.05 7.12 -12.28
C ASP A 334 -14.40 6.36 -13.58
N ASP A 335 -13.37 5.90 -14.30
CA ASP A 335 -13.54 5.16 -15.55
C ASP A 335 -13.90 3.68 -15.33
N ASP A 336 -13.76 3.17 -14.11
CA ASP A 336 -14.13 1.79 -13.78
C ASP A 336 -15.66 1.66 -13.62
N PRO A 337 -16.34 0.94 -14.55
CA PRO A 337 -17.79 0.80 -14.50
C PRO A 337 -18.30 0.11 -13.22
N ARG A 338 -17.44 -0.67 -12.53
CA ARG A 338 -17.80 -1.33 -11.26
C ARG A 338 -17.99 -0.35 -10.11
N LYS A 339 -17.44 0.87 -10.21
CA LYS A 339 -17.54 1.94 -9.21
C LYS A 339 -18.65 2.93 -9.49
N GLN A 340 -19.02 3.08 -10.77
CA GLN A 340 -20.01 4.06 -11.22
C GLN A 340 -21.39 3.79 -10.61
N GLY A 341 -22.09 4.86 -10.23
CA GLY A 341 -23.38 4.82 -9.53
C GLY A 341 -23.27 4.51 -8.03
N LYS A 342 -22.06 4.27 -7.52
CA LYS A 342 -21.81 4.03 -6.09
C LYS A 342 -21.35 5.29 -5.38
N PHE A 343 -21.26 5.19 -4.05
CA PHE A 343 -20.92 6.30 -3.18
C PHE A 343 -19.66 6.03 -2.38
N LEU A 344 -18.82 7.06 -2.22
CA LEU A 344 -17.61 7.00 -1.42
C LEU A 344 -17.95 6.85 0.07
N PRO A 345 -17.31 5.92 0.79
CA PRO A 345 -17.49 5.75 2.23
C PRO A 345 -17.05 7.01 2.99
N GLY A 346 -17.85 7.41 3.96
CA GLY A 346 -17.54 8.55 4.84
C GLY A 346 -17.88 9.92 4.27
N SER A 347 -18.04 10.05 2.96
CA SER A 347 -18.42 11.32 2.31
C SER A 347 -19.80 11.28 1.64
N ASN A 348 -20.25 10.10 1.24
CA ASN A 348 -21.44 9.90 0.42
C ASN A 348 -21.42 10.66 -0.93
N ILE A 349 -20.23 10.90 -1.46
CA ILE A 349 -20.03 11.51 -2.79
C ILE A 349 -20.33 10.46 -3.84
N GLU A 350 -21.19 10.81 -4.80
CA GLU A 350 -21.54 9.97 -5.95
C GLU A 350 -20.34 9.81 -6.89
N ILE A 351 -20.11 8.59 -7.37
CA ILE A 351 -19.12 8.26 -8.37
C ILE A 351 -19.86 8.10 -9.70
N VAL A 352 -19.50 8.91 -10.69
CA VAL A 352 -20.15 8.92 -11.99
C VAL A 352 -19.19 8.50 -13.09
N SER A 353 -19.72 8.16 -14.27
CA SER A 353 -18.91 7.92 -15.46
C SER A 353 -18.23 9.21 -15.94
N ARG A 354 -17.20 9.10 -16.76
CA ARG A 354 -16.55 10.26 -17.40
C ARG A 354 -17.55 11.08 -18.21
N GLU A 355 -18.38 10.43 -19.03
CA GLU A 355 -19.36 11.10 -19.88
C GLU A 355 -20.36 11.91 -19.06
N ASP A 356 -20.93 11.30 -18.04
CA ASP A 356 -21.89 11.95 -17.14
C ASP A 356 -21.20 13.07 -16.34
N GLY A 357 -20.04 12.80 -15.75
CA GLY A 357 -19.28 13.80 -15.00
C GLY A 357 -18.93 15.02 -15.83
N VAL A 358 -18.41 14.83 -17.05
CA VAL A 358 -18.09 15.93 -17.97
C VAL A 358 -19.35 16.70 -18.37
N SER A 359 -20.50 16.04 -18.53
CA SER A 359 -21.78 16.70 -18.82
C SER A 359 -22.28 17.58 -17.68
N ARG A 360 -22.00 17.20 -16.43
CA ARG A 360 -22.38 17.93 -15.21
C ARG A 360 -21.51 19.17 -14.95
N LEU A 361 -20.28 19.24 -15.49
CA LEU A 361 -19.38 20.36 -15.28
C LEU A 361 -19.94 21.65 -15.85
N ASN A 362 -20.24 22.63 -14.99
CA ASN A 362 -20.78 23.92 -15.32
C ASN A 362 -19.79 25.03 -14.94
N GLY A 363 -19.41 25.88 -15.90
CA GLY A 363 -18.52 27.02 -15.64
C GLY A 363 -17.09 26.61 -15.34
N GLN A 364 -16.45 27.26 -14.36
CA GLN A 364 -15.08 26.97 -13.96
C GLN A 364 -15.07 25.83 -12.95
N SER A 365 -14.27 24.81 -13.20
CA SER A 365 -14.19 23.64 -12.32
C SER A 365 -12.74 23.27 -12.01
N LEU A 366 -12.48 22.90 -10.75
CA LEU A 366 -11.24 22.29 -10.28
C LEU A 366 -11.38 20.78 -10.34
N ILE A 367 -10.56 20.14 -11.15
CA ILE A 367 -10.43 18.69 -11.21
C ILE A 367 -9.26 18.29 -10.31
N LEU A 368 -9.56 17.69 -9.16
CA LEU A 368 -8.58 17.06 -8.30
C LEU A 368 -8.20 15.72 -8.90
N LEU A 369 -6.95 15.60 -9.37
CA LEU A 369 -6.44 14.39 -9.99
C LEU A 369 -6.07 13.37 -8.89
N GLY A 370 -6.88 12.33 -8.75
CA GLY A 370 -6.67 11.17 -7.89
C GLY A 370 -6.13 9.97 -8.67
N VAL A 371 -5.39 10.22 -9.74
CA VAL A 371 -4.73 9.22 -10.60
C VAL A 371 -3.23 9.33 -10.45
N ASN A 372 -2.49 8.26 -10.75
CA ASN A 372 -1.03 8.33 -10.76
C ASN A 372 -0.52 9.24 -11.89
N GLU A 373 0.68 9.83 -11.70
CA GLU A 373 1.29 10.81 -12.59
C GLU A 373 1.32 10.36 -14.06
N GLU A 374 1.66 9.11 -14.32
CA GLU A 374 1.74 8.55 -15.67
C GLU A 374 0.40 8.57 -16.44
N ASN A 375 -0.72 8.80 -15.76
CA ASN A 375 -2.04 8.88 -16.35
C ASN A 375 -2.55 10.31 -16.50
N GLU A 376 -1.92 11.28 -15.84
CA GLU A 376 -2.40 12.66 -15.79
C GLU A 376 -2.44 13.33 -17.18
N GLU A 377 -1.35 13.25 -17.95
CA GLU A 377 -1.25 13.88 -19.27
C GLU A 377 -2.33 13.36 -20.24
N LYS A 378 -2.53 12.06 -20.27
CA LYS A 378 -3.56 11.45 -21.09
C LYS A 378 -4.95 11.96 -20.71
N LEU A 379 -5.23 11.96 -19.40
CA LEU A 379 -6.52 12.41 -18.86
C LEU A 379 -6.78 13.89 -19.15
N ILE A 380 -5.79 14.74 -18.92
CA ILE A 380 -5.88 16.18 -19.19
C ILE A 380 -6.13 16.40 -20.67
N GLY A 381 -5.40 15.72 -21.57
CA GLY A 381 -5.61 15.81 -23.01
C GLY A 381 -7.03 15.46 -23.43
N GLU A 382 -7.62 14.42 -22.84
CA GLU A 382 -9.00 14.00 -23.10
C GLU A 382 -10.08 14.99 -22.59
N LEU A 383 -9.76 15.76 -21.55
CA LEU A 383 -10.67 16.74 -20.96
C LEU A 383 -10.45 18.18 -21.46
N SER A 384 -9.32 18.49 -22.08
CA SER A 384 -8.85 19.84 -22.45
C SER A 384 -9.70 20.56 -23.51
N SER A 385 -10.69 19.90 -24.11
CA SER A 385 -11.65 20.56 -25.02
C SER A 385 -12.50 21.62 -24.30
N ARG A 386 -12.49 21.69 -22.98
CA ARG A 386 -13.18 22.70 -22.16
C ARG A 386 -12.17 23.66 -21.55
N SER A 387 -12.20 24.91 -21.95
CA SER A 387 -11.24 25.97 -21.60
C SER A 387 -11.31 26.49 -20.15
N SER A 388 -12.23 25.99 -19.32
CA SER A 388 -12.47 26.46 -17.95
C SER A 388 -12.03 25.50 -16.86
N LEU A 389 -11.32 24.40 -17.19
CA LEU A 389 -10.88 23.41 -16.23
C LEU A 389 -9.51 23.78 -15.62
N ILE A 390 -9.43 23.65 -14.30
CA ILE A 390 -8.19 23.75 -13.53
C ILE A 390 -7.84 22.33 -13.05
N PHE A 391 -6.61 21.91 -13.29
CA PHE A 391 -6.14 20.58 -12.87
C PHE A 391 -5.13 20.73 -11.73
N LYS A 392 -5.36 20.01 -10.62
CA LYS A 392 -4.44 19.89 -9.50
C LYS A 392 -4.36 18.44 -9.05
N SER A 393 -3.15 17.94 -8.87
CA SER A 393 -2.93 16.59 -8.35
C SER A 393 -2.97 16.56 -6.83
N ILE A 394 -3.52 15.48 -6.29
CA ILE A 394 -3.50 15.17 -4.87
C ILE A 394 -2.61 13.97 -4.56
N LEU A 395 -1.95 13.41 -5.56
CA LEU A 395 -1.11 12.21 -5.44
C LEU A 395 0.34 12.49 -5.86
N PRO A 396 1.30 12.56 -4.92
CA PRO A 396 2.71 12.58 -5.27
C PRO A 396 3.17 11.25 -5.93
N PRO A 397 4.21 11.28 -6.78
CA PRO A 397 4.80 12.50 -7.35
C PRO A 397 3.91 13.08 -8.46
N SER A 398 3.87 14.37 -8.61
CA SER A 398 3.25 15.08 -9.75
C SER A 398 3.75 16.52 -9.80
N GLU A 399 3.97 17.06 -10.98
CA GLU A 399 4.28 18.49 -11.16
C GLU A 399 3.06 19.42 -10.91
N ARG A 400 1.86 18.85 -10.83
CA ARG A 400 0.58 19.57 -10.67
C ARG A 400 0.03 19.54 -9.26
N LEU A 401 0.84 19.16 -8.27
CA LEU A 401 0.38 19.10 -6.88
C LEU A 401 -0.31 20.39 -6.44
N LEU A 402 -1.23 20.27 -5.51
CA LEU A 402 -1.74 21.42 -4.76
C LEU A 402 -0.57 22.21 -4.18
N SER A 403 -0.71 23.54 -4.10
CA SER A 403 0.37 24.41 -3.60
C SER A 403 0.74 24.11 -2.15
N ALA A 404 -0.19 23.54 -1.40
CA ALA A 404 0.02 23.09 -0.02
C ALA A 404 1.08 21.98 0.12
N PHE A 405 1.46 21.29 -0.96
CA PHE A 405 2.53 20.29 -0.97
C PHE A 405 3.95 20.91 -1.06
N ASN A 406 4.06 22.19 -1.35
CA ASN A 406 5.31 22.94 -1.41
C ASN A 406 5.48 23.73 -0.09
#